data_111b983e5f2742461e6a99aa605cfeab
#
_entry.id   111b983e5f2742461e6a99aa605cfeab
#
_cell.length_a   1.000
_cell.length_b   1.000
_cell.length_c   1.000
_cell.angle_alpha   90.00
_cell.angle_beta   90.00
_cell.angle_gamma   90.00
#
_symmetry.space_group_name_H-M   'P 1'
#
loop_
_entity.id
_entity.type
_entity.pdbx_description
1 polymer ?
#
loop_
_entity_poly.entity_id
_entity_poly.type
_entity_poly.pdbx_seq_one_letter_code
_entity_poly.pdbx_strand_id
1 'polypeptide(L)'
;TESEIVRRHDERVRSLLEQQITNPASPWCGASLDRFGLCFPGSAAAMLEAFMAGFLHSGSRYYGDAVLVERMRLAAAYLERAQNPQGNIDLVTTNFNSPPDTGFVVHGVATAAVLARRARKPELEALTERFLRRAAAAMAAGGVHTPNHRWVICSALAQVNELYPDPAWLRRIDQWLAEGVDIDSDGQYTERSTLVYNAITDRAFVVMAAKLRRPELLDPVRRNLESMLYLLHPGGEVVTEISRRQDAGERGNMGRYWFSLRYLALQDADGRFAALAQALEPEHASLPALMEYPELNRELPASAPLPEDFEKHLPELGIVRVRRGLTSATILAGTGRFFTLRRGAAVMAGLRMAGAFFGKGQFIPDGLERRAGGWQLAQTLEAGYYQPFDPPRRITPGNWYTTRPERRQSEICRLEYRATVTETPDGFHVRLQATGTKGVPVAVEINFREGGHLERCEPHPEVPQCWLLTEGFGSYRLGNHELRFGPGRSEHRYVQVRGADPKLPGPSVYLTAFTPFDHTLLFS
;
A
#
# COMPACT_ATOMS: atom_id res chain seq x y z
N THR A 1 3.16 27.67 1.32
CA THR A 1 2.29 28.86 1.42
C THR A 1 1.05 28.68 0.57
N GLU A 2 -0.05 29.38 0.90
CA GLU A 2 -1.29 29.36 0.10
C GLU A 2 -1.02 29.70 -1.37
N SER A 3 -0.22 30.73 -1.64
CA SER A 3 0.16 31.12 -3.01
C SER A 3 0.86 30.00 -3.79
N GLU A 4 1.64 29.17 -3.13
CA GLU A 4 2.32 28.04 -3.76
C GLU A 4 1.37 26.89 -4.05
N ILE A 5 0.42 26.63 -3.15
CA ILE A 5 -0.65 25.64 -3.38
C ILE A 5 -1.50 26.07 -4.58
N VAL A 6 -1.89 27.34 -4.64
CA VAL A 6 -2.66 27.92 -5.76
C VAL A 6 -1.87 27.82 -7.07
N ARG A 7 -0.59 28.20 -7.09
CA ARG A 7 0.27 28.10 -8.28
C ARG A 7 0.34 26.66 -8.80
N ARG A 8 0.58 25.69 -7.92
CA ARG A 8 0.61 24.27 -8.30
C ARG A 8 -0.75 23.78 -8.80
N HIS A 9 -1.83 24.27 -8.18
CA HIS A 9 -3.18 23.97 -8.65
C HIS A 9 -3.43 24.53 -10.05
N ASP A 10 -2.98 25.75 -10.34
CA ASP A 10 -3.08 26.35 -11.67
C ASP A 10 -2.28 25.58 -12.73
N GLU A 11 -1.13 25.04 -12.38
CA GLU A 11 -0.36 24.14 -13.25
C GLU A 11 -1.13 22.84 -13.56
N ARG A 12 -1.80 22.28 -12.54
CA ARG A 12 -2.70 21.13 -12.73
C ARG A 12 -3.87 21.47 -13.65
N VAL A 13 -4.52 22.61 -13.44
CA VAL A 13 -5.62 23.09 -14.30
C VAL A 13 -5.15 23.21 -15.74
N ARG A 14 -3.99 23.83 -16.00
CA ARG A 14 -3.40 23.92 -17.34
C ARG A 14 -3.22 22.55 -17.97
N SER A 15 -2.59 21.63 -17.25
CA SER A 15 -2.36 20.27 -17.75
C SER A 15 -3.68 19.56 -18.10
N LEU A 16 -4.70 19.69 -17.26
CA LEU A 16 -6.02 19.08 -17.51
C LEU A 16 -6.74 19.73 -18.70
N LEU A 17 -6.59 21.05 -18.92
CA LEU A 17 -7.12 21.74 -20.10
C LEU A 17 -6.51 21.22 -21.39
N GLU A 18 -5.19 20.94 -21.39
CA GLU A 18 -4.45 20.38 -22.51
C GLU A 18 -4.85 18.93 -22.81
N GLN A 19 -5.16 18.15 -21.76
CA GLN A 19 -5.52 16.72 -21.90
C GLN A 19 -7.00 16.50 -22.27
N GLN A 20 -7.87 17.42 -21.93
CA GLN A 20 -9.30 17.25 -22.17
C GLN A 20 -9.64 17.20 -23.67
N ILE A 21 -10.33 16.15 -24.07
CA ILE A 21 -10.86 16.00 -25.43
C ILE A 21 -12.07 16.93 -25.57
N THR A 22 -11.99 17.87 -26.52
CA THR A 22 -13.03 18.88 -26.78
C THR A 22 -13.77 18.67 -28.09
N ASN A 23 -13.33 17.73 -28.94
CA ASN A 23 -14.02 17.40 -30.17
C ASN A 23 -15.39 16.78 -29.88
N PRO A 24 -16.51 17.46 -30.25
CA PRO A 24 -17.87 16.95 -29.98
C PRO A 24 -18.19 15.64 -30.71
N ALA A 25 -17.48 15.31 -31.79
CA ALA A 25 -17.63 14.04 -32.50
C ALA A 25 -16.97 12.85 -31.78
N SER A 26 -16.10 13.12 -30.80
CA SER A 26 -15.47 12.07 -30.01
C SER A 26 -16.44 11.53 -28.95
N PRO A 27 -16.54 10.19 -28.77
CA PRO A 27 -17.31 9.62 -27.66
C PRO A 27 -16.70 9.99 -26.28
N TRP A 28 -15.44 10.37 -26.26
CA TRP A 28 -14.68 10.76 -25.07
C TRP A 28 -14.65 12.27 -24.80
N CYS A 29 -15.43 13.06 -25.57
CA CYS A 29 -15.50 14.51 -25.38
C CYS A 29 -15.87 14.85 -23.92
N GLY A 30 -15.05 15.65 -23.28
CA GLY A 30 -15.17 16.04 -21.86
C GLY A 30 -14.27 15.27 -20.89
N ALA A 31 -13.61 14.20 -21.34
CA ALA A 31 -12.68 13.39 -20.56
C ALA A 31 -11.28 13.38 -21.19
N SER A 32 -10.40 12.53 -20.70
CA SER A 32 -9.08 12.27 -21.29
C SER A 32 -8.81 10.77 -21.39
N LEU A 33 -7.84 10.42 -22.23
CA LEU A 33 -7.35 9.05 -22.38
C LEU A 33 -6.07 8.87 -21.56
N ASP A 34 -5.87 7.65 -21.06
CA ASP A 34 -4.60 7.26 -20.46
C ASP A 34 -3.54 6.90 -21.55
N ARG A 35 -2.36 6.48 -21.11
CA ARG A 35 -1.26 6.08 -22.01
C ARG A 35 -1.59 4.88 -22.91
N PHE A 36 -2.63 4.12 -22.61
CA PHE A 36 -3.09 2.98 -23.40
C PHE A 36 -4.28 3.30 -24.30
N GLY A 37 -4.74 4.56 -24.32
CA GLY A 37 -5.91 4.99 -25.07
C GLY A 37 -7.24 4.61 -24.40
N LEU A 38 -7.25 4.29 -23.11
CA LEU A 38 -8.45 4.00 -22.34
C LEU A 38 -9.00 5.26 -21.67
N CYS A 39 -10.31 5.40 -21.69
CA CYS A 39 -11.00 6.51 -21.06
C CYS A 39 -11.60 6.09 -19.72
N PHE A 40 -11.34 6.88 -18.69
CA PHE A 40 -11.87 6.66 -17.34
C PHE A 40 -12.74 7.82 -16.90
N PRO A 41 -13.95 7.58 -16.38
CA PRO A 41 -14.81 8.63 -15.84
C PRO A 41 -14.15 9.46 -14.73
N GLY A 42 -13.19 8.88 -14.01
CA GLY A 42 -12.37 9.60 -13.02
C GLY A 42 -11.59 10.78 -13.60
N SER A 43 -11.24 10.76 -14.88
CA SER A 43 -10.56 11.91 -15.53
C SER A 43 -11.48 13.14 -15.61
N ALA A 44 -12.73 12.95 -15.96
CA ALA A 44 -13.73 14.03 -16.00
C ALA A 44 -14.07 14.55 -14.59
N ALA A 45 -14.14 13.66 -13.59
CA ALA A 45 -14.33 14.05 -12.19
C ALA A 45 -13.17 14.91 -11.67
N ALA A 46 -11.92 14.53 -11.99
CA ALA A 46 -10.73 15.30 -11.63
C ALA A 46 -10.71 16.69 -12.31
N MET A 47 -11.19 16.76 -13.56
CA MET A 47 -11.36 18.02 -14.28
C MET A 47 -12.42 18.93 -13.61
N LEU A 48 -13.58 18.38 -13.27
CA LEU A 48 -14.64 19.14 -12.57
C LEU A 48 -14.14 19.70 -11.25
N GLU A 49 -13.48 18.88 -10.43
CA GLU A 49 -12.91 19.30 -9.14
C GLU A 49 -11.87 20.42 -9.33
N ALA A 50 -10.92 20.20 -10.22
CA ALA A 50 -9.83 21.16 -10.43
C ALA A 50 -10.29 22.47 -11.07
N PHE A 51 -11.15 22.40 -12.08
CA PHE A 51 -11.66 23.57 -12.78
C PHE A 51 -12.58 24.40 -11.88
N MET A 52 -13.43 23.75 -11.08
CA MET A 52 -14.28 24.46 -10.13
C MET A 52 -13.47 25.22 -9.09
N ALA A 53 -12.45 24.59 -8.50
CA ALA A 53 -11.59 25.26 -7.52
C ALA A 53 -10.81 26.42 -8.16
N GLY A 54 -10.21 26.22 -9.33
CA GLY A 54 -9.52 27.29 -10.06
C GLY A 54 -10.44 28.44 -10.44
N PHE A 55 -11.66 28.15 -10.88
CA PHE A 55 -12.66 29.17 -11.23
C PHE A 55 -13.10 30.00 -10.04
N LEU A 56 -13.24 29.40 -8.85
CA LEU A 56 -13.79 30.03 -7.66
C LEU A 56 -12.75 30.68 -6.75
N HIS A 57 -11.50 30.27 -6.81
CA HIS A 57 -10.45 30.79 -5.92
C HIS A 57 -9.86 32.10 -6.45
N SER A 58 -10.01 33.19 -5.69
CA SER A 58 -9.58 34.53 -6.13
C SER A 58 -8.09 34.70 -6.39
N GLY A 59 -7.24 33.85 -5.81
CA GLY A 59 -5.79 33.81 -6.05
C GLY A 59 -5.38 33.01 -7.28
N SER A 60 -6.28 32.25 -7.89
CA SER A 60 -6.00 31.49 -9.12
C SER A 60 -5.98 32.42 -10.34
N ARG A 61 -5.07 32.18 -11.25
CA ARG A 61 -5.05 32.88 -12.55
C ARG A 61 -6.28 32.54 -13.42
N TYR A 62 -7.01 31.52 -13.07
CA TYR A 62 -8.24 31.09 -13.75
C TYR A 62 -9.51 31.59 -13.03
N TYR A 63 -9.36 32.47 -12.06
CA TYR A 63 -10.50 33.02 -11.34
C TYR A 63 -11.50 33.70 -12.29
N GLY A 64 -12.75 33.21 -12.28
CA GLY A 64 -13.82 33.74 -13.15
C GLY A 64 -13.63 33.45 -14.65
N ASP A 65 -12.69 32.63 -15.06
CA ASP A 65 -12.42 32.34 -16.47
C ASP A 65 -13.55 31.52 -17.11
N ALA A 66 -14.21 32.11 -18.11
CA ALA A 66 -15.32 31.49 -18.83
C ALA A 66 -14.92 30.17 -19.54
N VAL A 67 -13.65 30.01 -19.90
CA VAL A 67 -13.14 28.75 -20.50
C VAL A 67 -13.34 27.58 -19.53
N LEU A 68 -13.10 27.76 -18.24
CA LEU A 68 -13.32 26.69 -17.27
C LEU A 68 -14.79 26.29 -17.17
N VAL A 69 -15.73 27.24 -17.30
CA VAL A 69 -17.17 26.93 -17.29
C VAL A 69 -17.54 26.03 -18.47
N GLU A 70 -17.05 26.35 -19.67
CA GLU A 70 -17.28 25.52 -20.85
C GLU A 70 -16.68 24.11 -20.68
N ARG A 71 -15.46 24.03 -20.18
CA ARG A 71 -14.76 22.75 -19.95
C ARG A 71 -15.42 21.91 -18.86
N MET A 72 -15.96 22.51 -17.81
CA MET A 72 -16.77 21.82 -16.80
C MET A 72 -18.06 21.27 -17.40
N ARG A 73 -18.73 22.00 -18.29
CA ARG A 73 -19.90 21.49 -19.02
C ARG A 73 -19.59 20.24 -19.85
N LEU A 74 -18.45 20.25 -20.56
CA LEU A 74 -18.01 19.07 -21.31
C LEU A 74 -17.76 17.86 -20.40
N ALA A 75 -17.08 18.06 -19.25
CA ALA A 75 -16.79 17.00 -18.30
C ALA A 75 -18.07 16.43 -17.68
N ALA A 76 -19.01 17.28 -17.28
CA ALA A 76 -20.30 16.87 -16.74
C ALA A 76 -21.14 16.09 -17.78
N ALA A 77 -21.20 16.57 -19.01
CA ALA A 77 -21.88 15.87 -20.10
C ALA A 77 -21.27 14.49 -20.42
N TYR A 78 -19.93 14.38 -20.33
CA TYR A 78 -19.27 13.08 -20.46
C TYR A 78 -19.70 12.12 -19.34
N LEU A 79 -19.67 12.56 -18.07
CA LEU A 79 -20.08 11.72 -16.94
C LEU A 79 -21.51 11.21 -17.06
N GLU A 80 -22.44 12.04 -17.54
CA GLU A 80 -23.82 11.60 -17.81
C GLU A 80 -23.89 10.51 -18.88
N ARG A 81 -23.06 10.61 -19.93
CA ARG A 81 -22.99 9.59 -20.99
C ARG A 81 -22.31 8.31 -20.53
N ALA A 82 -21.28 8.41 -19.69
CA ALA A 82 -20.55 7.27 -19.14
C ALA A 82 -21.35 6.50 -18.08
N GLN A 83 -22.33 7.14 -17.47
CA GLN A 83 -23.17 6.52 -16.44
C GLN A 83 -24.19 5.59 -17.08
N ASN A 84 -24.17 4.32 -16.67
CA ASN A 84 -25.09 3.31 -17.17
C ASN A 84 -26.55 3.54 -16.69
N PRO A 85 -27.54 2.77 -17.22
CA PRO A 85 -28.95 2.93 -16.80
C PRO A 85 -29.19 2.75 -15.29
N GLN A 86 -28.38 1.92 -14.61
CA GLN A 86 -28.47 1.68 -13.17
C GLN A 86 -27.89 2.84 -12.34
N GLY A 87 -27.12 3.74 -12.96
CA GLY A 87 -26.49 4.89 -12.29
C GLY A 87 -25.02 4.70 -11.93
N ASN A 88 -24.45 3.54 -12.23
CA ASN A 88 -23.03 3.25 -12.03
C ASN A 88 -22.17 3.67 -13.23
N ILE A 89 -20.85 3.66 -13.02
CA ILE A 89 -19.84 3.76 -14.08
C ILE A 89 -19.04 2.46 -14.18
N ASP A 90 -18.25 2.35 -15.23
CA ASP A 90 -17.30 1.26 -15.43
C ASP A 90 -15.86 1.73 -15.20
N LEU A 91 -15.07 0.89 -14.55
CA LEU A 91 -13.61 0.97 -14.58
C LEU A 91 -13.13 -0.04 -15.63
N VAL A 92 -12.94 0.42 -16.86
CA VAL A 92 -12.78 -0.42 -18.06
C VAL A 92 -11.60 -1.39 -18.03
N THR A 93 -10.70 -1.27 -17.06
CA THR A 93 -9.59 -2.22 -16.85
C THR A 93 -9.99 -3.47 -16.06
N THR A 94 -11.12 -3.45 -15.30
CA THR A 94 -11.43 -4.59 -14.42
C THR A 94 -12.87 -4.66 -13.91
N ASN A 95 -13.57 -3.54 -13.68
CA ASN A 95 -14.87 -3.54 -12.99
C ASN A 95 -15.94 -2.90 -13.85
N PHE A 96 -17.08 -3.57 -13.99
CA PHE A 96 -18.19 -3.09 -14.81
C PHE A 96 -19.45 -2.96 -13.96
N ASN A 97 -20.27 -1.94 -14.25
CA ASN A 97 -21.47 -1.60 -13.47
C ASN A 97 -21.11 -1.49 -11.98
N SER A 98 -20.05 -0.72 -11.67
CA SER A 98 -19.36 -0.77 -10.40
C SER A 98 -19.79 0.32 -9.42
N PRO A 99 -20.52 -0.02 -8.33
CA PRO A 99 -20.82 0.94 -7.28
C PRO A 99 -19.59 1.52 -6.60
N PRO A 100 -18.52 0.73 -6.27
CA PRO A 100 -17.32 1.29 -5.67
C PRO A 100 -16.60 2.30 -6.55
N ASP A 101 -16.41 1.98 -7.84
CA ASP A 101 -15.72 2.90 -8.76
C ASP A 101 -16.57 4.14 -9.02
N THR A 102 -17.89 4.02 -9.00
CA THR A 102 -18.81 5.17 -8.96
C THR A 102 -18.55 6.05 -7.74
N GLY A 103 -18.34 5.44 -6.57
CA GLY A 103 -17.98 6.16 -5.34
C GLY A 103 -16.69 6.96 -5.47
N PHE A 104 -15.64 6.39 -6.05
CA PHE A 104 -14.39 7.12 -6.32
C PHE A 104 -14.60 8.32 -7.24
N VAL A 105 -15.42 8.19 -8.26
CA VAL A 105 -15.75 9.29 -9.19
C VAL A 105 -16.59 10.36 -8.49
N VAL A 106 -17.56 9.96 -7.69
CA VAL A 106 -18.46 10.87 -6.95
C VAL A 106 -17.67 11.81 -6.04
N HIS A 107 -16.57 11.38 -5.42
CA HIS A 107 -15.79 12.25 -4.53
C HIS A 107 -15.39 13.59 -5.18
N GLY A 108 -14.78 13.56 -6.36
CA GLY A 108 -14.38 14.77 -7.06
C GLY A 108 -15.58 15.60 -7.57
N VAL A 109 -16.61 14.91 -8.09
CA VAL A 109 -17.83 15.58 -8.59
C VAL A 109 -18.61 16.26 -7.46
N ALA A 110 -18.73 15.59 -6.30
CA ALA A 110 -19.41 16.15 -5.14
C ALA A 110 -18.64 17.34 -4.54
N THR A 111 -17.30 17.27 -4.48
CA THR A 111 -16.47 18.41 -4.09
C THR A 111 -16.76 19.62 -5.00
N ALA A 112 -16.75 19.43 -6.33
CA ALA A 112 -17.08 20.52 -7.27
C ALA A 112 -18.47 21.11 -6.99
N ALA A 113 -19.49 20.27 -6.79
CA ALA A 113 -20.86 20.72 -6.49
C ALA A 113 -20.96 21.48 -5.15
N VAL A 114 -20.27 21.00 -4.10
CA VAL A 114 -20.21 21.69 -2.79
C VAL A 114 -19.59 23.06 -2.93
N LEU A 115 -18.48 23.19 -3.67
CA LEU A 115 -17.82 24.48 -3.91
C LEU A 115 -18.73 25.44 -4.68
N ALA A 116 -19.41 24.98 -5.72
CA ALA A 116 -20.37 25.78 -6.49
C ALA A 116 -21.53 26.27 -5.63
N ARG A 117 -22.11 25.41 -4.79
CA ARG A 117 -23.20 25.75 -3.86
C ARG A 117 -22.77 26.82 -2.86
N ARG A 118 -21.61 26.66 -2.22
CA ARG A 118 -21.07 27.64 -1.26
C ARG A 118 -20.76 28.98 -1.90
N ALA A 119 -20.30 28.97 -3.14
CA ALA A 119 -20.07 30.20 -3.92
C ALA A 119 -21.36 30.81 -4.52
N ARG A 120 -22.53 30.22 -4.25
CA ARG A 120 -23.83 30.65 -4.79
C ARG A 120 -23.86 30.69 -6.32
N LYS A 121 -23.33 29.65 -6.94
CA LYS A 121 -23.32 29.46 -8.40
C LYS A 121 -24.24 28.26 -8.78
N PRO A 122 -25.59 28.47 -8.71
CA PRO A 122 -26.53 27.36 -8.94
C PRO A 122 -26.43 26.77 -10.35
N GLU A 123 -26.03 27.57 -11.33
CA GLU A 123 -25.82 27.11 -12.70
C GLU A 123 -24.64 26.14 -12.84
N LEU A 124 -23.62 26.26 -12.00
CA LEU A 124 -22.50 25.34 -11.96
C LEU A 124 -22.82 24.08 -11.13
N GLU A 125 -23.53 24.25 -10.02
CA GLU A 125 -24.01 23.11 -9.21
C GLU A 125 -24.93 22.20 -10.04
N ALA A 126 -25.84 22.75 -10.82
CA ALA A 126 -26.79 22.02 -11.65
C ALA A 126 -26.11 21.12 -12.70
N LEU A 127 -24.86 21.41 -13.10
CA LEU A 127 -24.11 20.59 -14.06
C LEU A 127 -23.95 19.13 -13.59
N THR A 128 -23.92 18.90 -12.29
CA THR A 128 -23.57 17.61 -11.70
C THR A 128 -24.72 16.92 -10.98
N GLU A 129 -25.83 17.62 -10.74
CA GLU A 129 -26.94 17.15 -9.91
C GLU A 129 -27.51 15.81 -10.41
N ARG A 130 -27.79 15.70 -11.70
CA ARG A 130 -28.37 14.47 -12.28
C ARG A 130 -27.45 13.28 -12.11
N PHE A 131 -26.14 13.45 -12.39
CA PHE A 131 -25.14 12.42 -12.21
C PHE A 131 -25.08 11.97 -10.75
N LEU A 132 -24.96 12.93 -9.81
CA LEU A 132 -24.81 12.65 -8.37
C LEU A 132 -26.02 11.93 -7.79
N ARG A 133 -27.24 12.33 -8.13
CA ARG A 133 -28.47 11.67 -7.63
C ARG A 133 -28.58 10.24 -8.12
N ARG A 134 -28.28 9.97 -9.40
CA ARG A 134 -28.31 8.63 -9.97
C ARG A 134 -27.20 7.76 -9.38
N ALA A 135 -25.99 8.31 -9.23
CA ALA A 135 -24.87 7.61 -8.60
C ALA A 135 -25.18 7.25 -7.15
N ALA A 136 -25.77 8.17 -6.37
CA ALA A 136 -26.13 7.91 -4.97
C ALA A 136 -27.18 6.78 -4.86
N ALA A 137 -28.21 6.78 -5.72
CA ALA A 137 -29.20 5.70 -5.76
C ALA A 137 -28.55 4.33 -6.07
N ALA A 138 -27.63 4.30 -7.04
CA ALA A 138 -26.88 3.10 -7.40
C ALA A 138 -25.99 2.59 -6.26
N MET A 139 -25.26 3.47 -5.60
CA MET A 139 -24.41 3.14 -4.46
C MET A 139 -25.21 2.69 -3.23
N ALA A 140 -26.38 3.29 -2.98
CA ALA A 140 -27.24 2.92 -1.87
C ALA A 140 -27.89 1.52 -2.05
N ALA A 141 -28.02 1.04 -3.28
CA ALA A 141 -28.53 -0.29 -3.61
C ALA A 141 -27.42 -1.31 -3.89
N GLY A 142 -26.24 -0.85 -4.30
CA GLY A 142 -25.17 -1.69 -4.79
C GLY A 142 -24.30 -2.32 -3.68
N GLY A 143 -23.50 -3.29 -4.10
CA GLY A 143 -22.57 -4.01 -3.23
C GLY A 143 -21.10 -3.65 -3.46
N VAL A 144 -20.21 -4.36 -2.77
CA VAL A 144 -18.76 -4.18 -2.79
C VAL A 144 -18.05 -5.53 -2.95
N HIS A 145 -16.77 -5.52 -3.35
CA HIS A 145 -15.96 -6.74 -3.41
C HIS A 145 -14.62 -6.65 -2.63
N THR A 146 -14.32 -5.51 -2.01
CA THR A 146 -13.18 -5.34 -1.12
C THR A 146 -13.57 -4.52 0.11
N PRO A 147 -12.90 -4.67 1.26
CA PRO A 147 -13.28 -3.99 2.51
C PRO A 147 -13.31 -2.46 2.41
N ASN A 148 -12.31 -1.83 1.79
CA ASN A 148 -12.24 -0.38 1.65
C ASN A 148 -13.41 0.22 0.85
N HIS A 149 -13.98 -0.53 -0.08
CA HIS A 149 -15.08 -0.07 -0.91
C HIS A 149 -16.33 0.30 -0.12
N ARG A 150 -16.58 -0.35 1.04
CA ARG A 150 -17.66 0.04 1.95
C ARG A 150 -17.53 1.51 2.36
N TRP A 151 -16.32 1.90 2.72
CA TRP A 151 -16.02 3.25 3.23
C TRP A 151 -15.99 4.28 2.12
N VAL A 152 -15.51 3.92 0.93
CA VAL A 152 -15.59 4.78 -0.27
C VAL A 152 -17.04 5.10 -0.62
N ILE A 153 -17.92 4.10 -0.66
CA ILE A 153 -19.36 4.29 -0.91
C ILE A 153 -19.98 5.14 0.19
N CYS A 154 -19.72 4.83 1.47
CA CYS A 154 -20.30 5.57 2.59
C CYS A 154 -19.89 7.04 2.59
N SER A 155 -18.62 7.35 2.34
CA SER A 155 -18.15 8.73 2.27
C SER A 155 -18.70 9.48 1.06
N ALA A 156 -18.82 8.83 -0.09
CA ALA A 156 -19.48 9.40 -1.27
C ALA A 156 -20.96 9.70 -1.01
N LEU A 157 -21.69 8.77 -0.38
CA LEU A 157 -23.08 8.99 0.03
C LEU A 157 -23.20 10.13 1.04
N ALA A 158 -22.26 10.27 1.99
CA ALA A 158 -22.24 11.38 2.95
C ALA A 158 -22.06 12.75 2.27
N GLN A 159 -21.19 12.83 1.25
CA GLN A 159 -21.02 14.04 0.44
C GLN A 159 -22.28 14.39 -0.37
N VAL A 160 -22.89 13.38 -1.01
CA VAL A 160 -24.14 13.60 -1.77
C VAL A 160 -25.28 14.00 -0.82
N ASN A 161 -25.33 13.43 0.38
CA ASN A 161 -26.35 13.78 1.38
C ASN A 161 -26.26 15.25 1.86
N GLU A 162 -25.06 15.84 1.91
CA GLU A 162 -24.91 17.28 2.17
C GLU A 162 -25.61 18.14 1.10
N LEU A 163 -25.52 17.69 -0.15
CA LEU A 163 -26.09 18.39 -1.31
C LEU A 163 -27.58 18.07 -1.49
N TYR A 164 -27.92 16.83 -1.46
CA TYR A 164 -29.25 16.29 -1.79
C TYR A 164 -29.65 15.27 -0.72
N PRO A 165 -30.15 15.74 0.44
CA PRO A 165 -30.50 14.87 1.56
C PRO A 165 -31.53 13.82 1.19
N ASP A 166 -31.23 12.55 1.53
CA ASP A 166 -32.17 11.43 1.40
C ASP A 166 -31.90 10.41 2.53
N PRO A 167 -32.94 10.03 3.30
CA PRO A 167 -32.79 9.03 4.35
C PRO A 167 -32.25 7.68 3.86
N ALA A 168 -32.39 7.34 2.59
CA ALA A 168 -31.85 6.12 2.01
C ALA A 168 -30.31 6.10 2.01
N TRP A 169 -29.67 7.25 1.81
CA TRP A 169 -28.22 7.36 1.87
C TRP A 169 -27.70 7.08 3.29
N LEU A 170 -28.32 7.67 4.29
CA LEU A 170 -27.97 7.47 5.70
C LEU A 170 -28.21 6.02 6.14
N ARG A 171 -29.33 5.42 5.76
CA ARG A 171 -29.61 4.00 6.06
C ARG A 171 -28.54 3.07 5.50
N ARG A 172 -28.09 3.31 4.25
CA ARG A 172 -27.02 2.49 3.66
C ARG A 172 -25.68 2.65 4.39
N ILE A 173 -25.32 3.88 4.74
CA ILE A 173 -24.13 4.16 5.57
C ILE A 173 -24.22 3.39 6.89
N ASP A 174 -25.34 3.48 7.59
CA ASP A 174 -25.53 2.80 8.87
C ASP A 174 -25.51 1.27 8.73
N GLN A 175 -26.01 0.72 7.62
CA GLN A 175 -25.90 -0.73 7.32
C GLN A 175 -24.44 -1.18 7.23
N TRP A 176 -23.60 -0.45 6.49
CA TRP A 176 -22.18 -0.79 6.38
C TRP A 176 -21.43 -0.59 7.71
N LEU A 177 -21.71 0.48 8.44
CA LEU A 177 -21.11 0.73 9.75
C LEU A 177 -21.50 -0.33 10.79
N ALA A 178 -22.71 -0.88 10.70
CA ALA A 178 -23.17 -1.96 11.60
C ALA A 178 -22.39 -3.28 11.46
N GLU A 179 -21.72 -3.50 10.32
CA GLU A 179 -20.80 -4.64 10.15
C GLU A 179 -19.48 -4.47 10.93
N GLY A 180 -19.20 -3.28 11.43
CA GLY A 180 -17.95 -2.92 12.10
C GLY A 180 -16.83 -2.50 11.15
N VAL A 181 -15.90 -1.75 11.70
CA VAL A 181 -14.70 -1.30 10.99
C VAL A 181 -13.64 -2.39 11.05
N ASP A 182 -13.12 -2.76 9.92
CA ASP A 182 -12.12 -3.82 9.73
C ASP A 182 -10.69 -3.37 10.06
N ILE A 183 -10.49 -2.86 11.28
CA ILE A 183 -9.18 -2.43 11.79
C ILE A 183 -8.74 -3.33 12.95
N ASP A 184 -7.53 -3.86 12.87
CA ASP A 184 -6.96 -4.74 13.89
C ASP A 184 -6.40 -3.98 15.11
N SER A 185 -5.90 -4.71 16.12
CA SER A 185 -5.33 -4.10 17.32
C SER A 185 -4.00 -3.37 17.07
N ASP A 186 -3.32 -3.67 15.98
CA ASP A 186 -2.12 -2.96 15.53
C ASP A 186 -2.43 -1.67 14.76
N GLY A 187 -3.72 -1.38 14.51
CA GLY A 187 -4.16 -0.18 13.81
C GLY A 187 -4.10 -0.31 12.28
N GLN A 188 -4.15 -1.51 11.75
CA GLN A 188 -4.14 -1.73 10.29
C GLN A 188 -5.49 -2.27 9.81
N TYR A 189 -5.94 -1.75 8.67
CA TYR A 189 -7.12 -2.28 7.97
C TYR A 189 -6.81 -3.63 7.31
N THR A 190 -7.82 -4.41 7.01
CA THR A 190 -7.70 -5.78 6.45
C THR A 190 -6.74 -5.87 5.27
N GLU A 191 -6.73 -4.89 4.40
CA GLU A 191 -5.89 -4.89 3.19
C GLU A 191 -4.43 -4.57 3.46
N ARG A 192 -4.11 -3.98 4.62
CA ARG A 192 -2.75 -3.59 5.03
C ARG A 192 -2.01 -2.76 3.97
N SER A 193 -2.76 -2.07 3.13
CA SER A 193 -2.23 -1.29 2.02
C SER A 193 -1.75 0.07 2.50
N THR A 194 -0.57 0.06 3.08
CA THR A 194 0.04 1.21 3.76
C THR A 194 0.32 2.40 2.86
N LEU A 195 0.52 2.16 1.55
CA LEU A 195 0.80 3.24 0.60
C LEU A 195 -0.47 3.79 -0.07
N VAL A 196 -1.52 2.99 -0.23
CA VAL A 196 -2.69 3.36 -1.04
C VAL A 196 -4.01 3.28 -0.28
N TYR A 197 -4.47 2.07 0.06
CA TYR A 197 -5.87 1.90 0.50
C TYR A 197 -6.12 2.27 1.96
N ASN A 198 -5.11 2.22 2.84
CA ASN A 198 -5.25 2.77 4.18
C ASN A 198 -5.56 4.28 4.11
N ALA A 199 -4.82 5.03 3.29
CA ALA A 199 -5.05 6.47 3.11
C ALA A 199 -6.43 6.79 2.52
N ILE A 200 -6.93 5.95 1.61
CA ILE A 200 -8.28 6.07 1.05
C ILE A 200 -9.32 5.84 2.14
N THR A 201 -9.13 4.82 2.96
CA THR A 201 -10.02 4.49 4.09
C THR A 201 -10.02 5.60 5.13
N ASP A 202 -8.85 6.10 5.52
CA ASP A 202 -8.73 7.22 6.46
C ASP A 202 -9.46 8.46 5.95
N ARG A 203 -9.24 8.82 4.67
CA ARG A 203 -9.95 9.93 4.05
C ARG A 203 -11.46 9.73 4.10
N ALA A 204 -11.94 8.52 3.79
CA ALA A 204 -13.37 8.21 3.80
C ALA A 204 -13.98 8.42 5.20
N PHE A 205 -13.31 7.97 6.25
CA PHE A 205 -13.77 8.17 7.63
C PHE A 205 -13.72 9.64 8.06
N VAL A 206 -12.69 10.40 7.67
CA VAL A 206 -12.65 11.85 7.93
C VAL A 206 -13.81 12.56 7.24
N VAL A 207 -14.08 12.25 5.97
CA VAL A 207 -15.20 12.81 5.21
C VAL A 207 -16.53 12.48 5.89
N MET A 208 -16.77 11.22 6.26
CA MET A 208 -17.98 10.84 6.98
C MET A 208 -18.12 11.57 8.32
N ALA A 209 -17.06 11.63 9.11
CA ALA A 209 -17.06 12.31 10.41
C ALA A 209 -17.47 13.79 10.26
N ALA A 210 -16.89 14.48 9.28
CA ALA A 210 -17.17 15.88 9.01
C ALA A 210 -18.60 16.10 8.47
N LYS A 211 -18.99 15.34 7.43
CA LYS A 211 -20.27 15.54 6.73
C LYS A 211 -21.49 15.09 7.55
N LEU A 212 -21.32 14.02 8.35
CA LEU A 212 -22.39 13.48 9.19
C LEU A 212 -22.37 14.04 10.62
N ARG A 213 -21.35 14.81 10.99
CA ARG A 213 -21.12 15.30 12.36
C ARG A 213 -21.03 14.16 13.37
N ARG A 214 -20.28 13.13 13.01
CA ARG A 214 -20.04 11.91 13.82
C ARG A 214 -18.55 11.81 14.15
N PRO A 215 -18.06 12.50 15.19
CA PRO A 215 -16.63 12.57 15.53
C PRO A 215 -16.05 11.21 15.93
N GLU A 216 -16.87 10.26 16.41
CA GLU A 216 -16.47 8.88 16.74
C GLU A 216 -15.91 8.12 15.53
N LEU A 217 -16.27 8.51 14.31
CA LEU A 217 -15.74 7.93 13.08
C LEU A 217 -14.27 8.30 12.82
N LEU A 218 -13.68 9.20 13.60
CA LEU A 218 -12.25 9.49 13.56
C LEU A 218 -11.40 8.47 14.32
N ASP A 219 -11.98 7.63 15.18
CA ASP A 219 -11.21 6.68 16.01
C ASP A 219 -10.40 5.67 15.18
N PRO A 220 -10.93 5.03 14.13
CA PRO A 220 -10.11 4.17 13.27
C PRO A 220 -8.98 4.93 12.56
N VAL A 221 -9.21 6.20 12.18
CA VAL A 221 -8.17 7.04 11.55
C VAL A 221 -7.02 7.32 12.53
N ARG A 222 -7.33 7.67 13.79
CA ARG A 222 -6.33 7.87 14.85
C ARG A 222 -5.47 6.63 15.02
N ARG A 223 -6.10 5.46 15.12
CA ARG A 223 -5.40 4.18 15.29
C ARG A 223 -4.53 3.84 14.08
N ASN A 224 -5.02 4.06 12.86
CA ASN A 224 -4.22 3.82 11.66
C ASN A 224 -3.05 4.80 11.57
N LEU A 225 -3.25 6.09 11.71
CA LEU A 225 -2.18 7.09 11.65
C LEU A 225 -1.13 6.88 12.75
N GLU A 226 -1.54 6.51 13.98
CA GLU A 226 -0.60 6.16 15.05
C GLU A 226 0.26 4.94 14.66
N SER A 227 -0.34 3.91 14.09
CA SER A 227 0.37 2.74 13.59
C SER A 227 1.36 3.11 12.47
N MET A 228 0.95 4.00 11.56
CA MET A 228 1.78 4.44 10.44
C MET A 228 3.05 5.17 10.86
N LEU A 229 3.09 5.82 12.04
CA LEU A 229 4.31 6.45 12.57
C LEU A 229 5.45 5.45 12.73
N TYR A 230 5.14 4.19 13.04
CA TYR A 230 6.12 3.11 13.20
C TYR A 230 6.43 2.36 11.89
N LEU A 231 5.66 2.64 10.83
CA LEU A 231 5.81 2.05 9.50
C LEU A 231 6.49 3.00 8.50
N LEU A 232 7.34 3.90 9.02
CA LEU A 232 8.17 4.79 8.24
C LEU A 232 9.65 4.43 8.34
N HIS A 233 10.31 4.43 7.19
CA HIS A 233 11.76 4.38 7.08
C HIS A 233 12.38 5.79 7.20
N PRO A 234 13.69 5.92 7.43
CA PRO A 234 14.38 7.19 7.29
C PRO A 234 14.08 7.84 5.92
N GLY A 235 13.83 9.14 5.93
CA GLY A 235 13.41 9.86 4.72
C GLY A 235 11.93 9.77 4.39
N GLY A 236 11.12 9.12 5.23
CA GLY A 236 9.65 9.10 5.11
C GLY A 236 9.09 8.08 4.12
N GLU A 237 9.92 7.17 3.58
CA GLU A 237 9.43 6.06 2.76
C GLU A 237 8.61 5.08 3.63
N VAL A 238 7.46 4.65 3.11
CA VAL A 238 6.52 3.78 3.82
C VAL A 238 6.95 2.31 3.74
N VAL A 239 6.75 1.57 4.83
CA VAL A 239 6.87 0.10 4.85
C VAL A 239 5.69 -0.51 4.10
N THR A 240 5.95 -1.17 2.98
CA THR A 240 4.92 -1.75 2.08
C THR A 240 4.95 -3.26 2.01
N GLU A 241 5.91 -3.92 2.64
CA GLU A 241 6.08 -5.39 2.63
C GLU A 241 4.90 -6.12 3.26
N ILE A 242 4.13 -5.46 4.11
CA ILE A 242 2.94 -6.02 4.78
C ILE A 242 1.66 -5.90 3.94
N SER A 243 1.67 -5.13 2.86
CA SER A 243 0.50 -4.92 2.03
C SER A 243 0.00 -6.22 1.40
N ARG A 244 -1.32 -6.36 1.35
CA ARG A 244 -2.02 -7.46 0.67
C ARG A 244 -2.59 -7.05 -0.68
N ARG A 245 -2.16 -5.89 -1.19
CA ARG A 245 -2.63 -5.29 -2.44
C ARG A 245 -1.46 -5.02 -3.39
N GLN A 246 -1.75 -4.35 -4.50
CA GLN A 246 -0.80 -4.08 -5.57
C GLN A 246 0.41 -3.23 -5.14
N ASP A 247 0.29 -2.50 -4.04
CA ASP A 247 1.37 -1.68 -3.47
C ASP A 247 2.37 -2.47 -2.62
N ALA A 248 2.22 -3.79 -2.53
CA ALA A 248 3.20 -4.65 -1.83
C ALA A 248 4.59 -4.53 -2.47
N GLY A 249 5.56 -4.03 -1.69
CA GLY A 249 6.92 -3.80 -2.16
C GLY A 249 7.12 -2.53 -3.01
N GLU A 250 6.08 -1.75 -3.27
CA GLU A 250 6.17 -0.46 -3.96
C GLU A 250 6.83 0.60 -3.08
N ARG A 251 7.38 1.63 -3.71
CA ARG A 251 8.08 2.74 -3.05
C ARG A 251 7.23 3.99 -3.06
N GLY A 252 7.12 4.65 -1.92
CA GLY A 252 6.41 5.91 -1.83
C GLY A 252 6.41 6.48 -0.41
N ASN A 253 5.87 7.67 -0.29
CA ASN A 253 5.70 8.40 0.98
C ASN A 253 4.22 8.48 1.39
N MET A 254 3.96 9.10 2.52
CA MET A 254 2.60 9.31 3.05
C MET A 254 1.81 10.44 2.35
N GLY A 255 2.13 10.82 1.11
CA GLY A 255 1.47 11.95 0.44
C GLY A 255 -0.05 11.85 0.37
N ARG A 256 -0.57 10.63 0.16
CA ARG A 256 -2.03 10.37 0.14
C ARG A 256 -2.72 10.60 1.49
N TYR A 257 -1.95 10.58 2.59
CA TYR A 257 -2.48 10.82 3.95
C TYR A 257 -2.53 12.30 4.32
N TRP A 258 -1.99 13.21 3.50
CA TRP A 258 -1.89 14.63 3.85
C TRP A 258 -3.20 15.20 4.41
N PHE A 259 -4.33 14.91 3.76
CA PHE A 259 -5.66 15.38 4.19
C PHE A 259 -6.01 14.89 5.61
N SER A 260 -5.89 13.60 5.85
CA SER A 260 -6.22 12.97 7.13
C SER A 260 -5.25 13.38 8.23
N LEU A 261 -3.95 13.47 7.92
CA LEU A 261 -2.92 13.96 8.86
C LEU A 261 -3.19 15.40 9.29
N ARG A 262 -3.46 16.28 8.32
CA ARG A 262 -3.74 17.69 8.63
C ARG A 262 -5.02 17.83 9.43
N TYR A 263 -6.07 17.09 9.06
CA TYR A 263 -7.35 17.12 9.76
C TYR A 263 -7.19 16.66 11.21
N LEU A 264 -6.56 15.52 11.46
CA LEU A 264 -6.35 14.98 12.81
C LEU A 264 -5.36 15.82 13.63
N ALA A 265 -4.31 16.36 13.01
CA ALA A 265 -3.39 17.28 13.69
C ALA A 265 -4.15 18.49 14.28
N LEU A 266 -5.08 19.04 13.52
CA LEU A 266 -5.90 20.19 13.96
C LEU A 266 -6.99 19.80 14.95
N GLN A 267 -7.59 18.63 14.80
CA GLN A 267 -8.66 18.14 15.64
C GLN A 267 -8.17 17.73 17.03
N ASP A 268 -7.03 17.04 17.08
CA ASP A 268 -6.49 16.43 18.30
C ASP A 268 -5.29 17.22 18.88
N ALA A 269 -4.86 18.30 18.24
CA ALA A 269 -3.65 19.06 18.56
C ALA A 269 -2.38 18.18 18.57
N ASP A 270 -2.29 17.18 17.67
CA ASP A 270 -1.16 16.27 17.59
C ASP A 270 -0.01 16.85 16.75
N GLY A 271 1.10 17.19 17.42
CA GLY A 271 2.29 17.77 16.79
C GLY A 271 3.03 16.79 15.87
N ARG A 272 2.88 15.47 16.05
CA ARG A 272 3.52 14.46 15.18
C ARG A 272 2.81 14.39 13.83
N PHE A 273 1.48 14.40 13.84
CA PHE A 273 0.68 14.50 12.63
C PHE A 273 0.88 15.85 11.93
N ALA A 274 1.06 16.92 12.71
CA ALA A 274 1.39 18.23 12.18
C ALA A 274 2.75 18.24 11.46
N ALA A 275 3.77 17.62 12.04
CA ALA A 275 5.09 17.49 11.42
C ALA A 275 5.03 16.77 10.06
N LEU A 276 4.30 15.65 9.99
CA LEU A 276 4.10 14.92 8.72
C LEU A 276 3.29 15.75 7.72
N ALA A 277 2.19 16.36 8.14
CA ALA A 277 1.36 17.18 7.26
C ALA A 277 2.15 18.35 6.66
N GLN A 278 2.98 19.03 7.48
CA GLN A 278 3.87 20.11 7.01
C GLN A 278 4.91 19.62 6.01
N ALA A 279 5.55 18.49 6.27
CA ALA A 279 6.56 17.92 5.38
C ALA A 279 5.96 17.53 4.01
N LEU A 280 4.71 17.09 3.99
CA LEU A 280 4.01 16.65 2.78
C LEU A 280 3.31 17.80 2.03
N GLU A 281 3.04 18.92 2.69
CA GLU A 281 2.27 20.06 2.14
C GLU A 281 2.82 20.59 0.80
N PRO A 282 4.14 20.77 0.62
CA PRO A 282 4.67 21.33 -0.64
C PRO A 282 4.27 20.55 -1.88
N GLU A 283 4.07 19.24 -1.78
CA GLU A 283 3.76 18.37 -2.92
C GLU A 283 2.32 17.88 -2.93
N HIS A 284 1.69 17.75 -1.77
CA HIS A 284 0.44 16.99 -1.63
C HIS A 284 -0.76 17.81 -1.15
N ALA A 285 -0.57 19.06 -0.72
CA ALA A 285 -1.70 19.92 -0.34
C ALA A 285 -2.66 20.11 -1.51
N SER A 286 -3.97 19.99 -1.22
CA SER A 286 -5.04 20.07 -2.21
C SER A 286 -5.86 21.35 -2.03
N LEU A 287 -5.84 22.23 -3.03
CA LEU A 287 -6.67 23.46 -3.00
C LEU A 287 -8.16 23.14 -2.89
N PRO A 288 -8.74 22.19 -3.67
CA PRO A 288 -10.14 21.81 -3.49
C PRO A 288 -10.47 21.37 -2.07
N ALA A 289 -9.59 20.58 -1.43
CA ALA A 289 -9.81 20.15 -0.05
C ALA A 289 -9.78 21.31 0.95
N LEU A 290 -8.85 22.26 0.80
CA LEU A 290 -8.79 23.47 1.64
C LEU A 290 -10.03 24.37 1.47
N MET A 291 -10.59 24.41 0.28
CA MET A 291 -11.84 25.16 0.00
C MET A 291 -13.07 24.42 0.52
N GLU A 292 -13.13 23.10 0.42
CA GLU A 292 -14.26 22.28 0.89
C GLU A 292 -14.29 22.15 2.42
N TYR A 293 -13.11 22.11 3.06
CA TYR A 293 -12.95 21.97 4.51
C TYR A 293 -12.19 23.17 5.09
N PRO A 294 -12.87 24.32 5.32
CA PRO A 294 -12.21 25.56 5.76
C PRO A 294 -11.43 25.42 7.07
N GLU A 295 -11.81 24.47 7.93
CA GLU A 295 -11.08 24.14 9.15
C GLU A 295 -9.63 23.74 8.90
N LEU A 296 -9.30 23.20 7.72
CA LEU A 296 -7.93 22.85 7.34
C LEU A 296 -7.02 24.07 7.13
N ASN A 297 -7.60 25.29 6.97
CA ASN A 297 -6.83 26.51 6.81
C ASN A 297 -6.32 27.08 8.14
N ARG A 298 -6.72 26.48 9.27
CA ARG A 298 -6.18 26.88 10.58
C ARG A 298 -4.69 26.57 10.67
N GLU A 299 -4.00 27.32 11.53
CA GLU A 299 -2.60 27.06 11.87
C GLU A 299 -2.47 25.68 12.53
N LEU A 300 -1.48 24.91 12.07
CA LEU A 300 -1.16 23.62 12.67
C LEU A 300 -0.57 23.78 14.07
N PRO A 301 -0.79 22.84 14.97
CA PRO A 301 -0.08 22.84 16.25
C PRO A 301 1.43 22.73 16.02
N ALA A 302 2.20 23.11 17.04
CA ALA A 302 3.66 22.99 17.00
C ALA A 302 4.08 21.56 16.67
N SER A 303 5.01 21.42 15.72
CA SER A 303 5.54 20.13 15.31
C SER A 303 6.23 19.41 16.47
N ALA A 304 5.95 18.12 16.61
CA ALA A 304 6.63 17.22 17.54
C ALA A 304 7.49 16.20 16.79
N PRO A 305 8.59 15.70 17.42
CA PRO A 305 9.43 14.67 16.82
C PRO A 305 8.66 13.40 16.50
N LEU A 306 8.98 12.79 15.36
CA LEU A 306 8.49 11.45 15.00
C LEU A 306 9.32 10.38 15.74
N PRO A 307 8.77 9.16 15.92
CA PRO A 307 9.54 8.05 16.48
C PRO A 307 10.74 7.71 15.58
N GLU A 308 11.97 7.85 16.10
CA GLU A 308 13.21 7.54 15.39
C GLU A 308 14.15 6.60 16.16
N ASP A 309 13.76 6.23 17.38
CA ASP A 309 14.48 5.31 18.24
C ASP A 309 13.49 4.40 18.97
N PHE A 310 13.23 3.21 18.38
CA PHE A 310 12.25 2.26 18.92
C PHE A 310 12.49 0.82 18.45
N GLU A 311 12.01 -0.13 19.27
CA GLU A 311 11.62 -1.48 18.86
C GLU A 311 10.10 -1.60 19.08
N LYS A 312 9.36 -1.92 18.01
CA LYS A 312 7.89 -2.02 18.05
C LYS A 312 7.45 -3.37 17.51
N HIS A 313 6.87 -4.18 18.38
CA HIS A 313 6.20 -5.42 18.00
C HIS A 313 4.76 -5.11 17.60
N LEU A 314 4.36 -5.61 16.44
CA LEU A 314 3.03 -5.51 15.86
C LEU A 314 2.54 -6.95 15.58
N PRO A 315 1.93 -7.60 16.59
CA PRO A 315 1.65 -9.04 16.56
C PRO A 315 0.61 -9.44 15.52
N GLU A 316 -0.43 -8.63 15.29
CA GLU A 316 -1.45 -8.91 14.27
C GLU A 316 -0.86 -8.85 12.86
N LEU A 317 0.12 -7.97 12.65
CA LEU A 317 0.87 -7.90 11.41
C LEU A 317 1.92 -9.00 11.28
N GLY A 318 2.30 -9.63 12.37
CA GLY A 318 3.39 -10.61 12.41
C GLY A 318 4.75 -9.97 12.15
N ILE A 319 4.98 -8.74 12.62
CA ILE A 319 6.24 -8.02 12.39
C ILE A 319 6.80 -7.39 13.65
N VAL A 320 8.11 -7.18 13.61
CA VAL A 320 8.82 -6.26 14.52
C VAL A 320 9.52 -5.19 13.69
N ARG A 321 9.30 -3.96 14.07
CA ARG A 321 10.00 -2.81 13.51
C ARG A 321 11.05 -2.32 14.49
N VAL A 322 12.27 -2.11 14.00
CA VAL A 322 13.35 -1.50 14.75
C VAL A 322 13.86 -0.27 14.00
N ARG A 323 13.98 0.84 14.69
CA ARG A 323 14.57 2.05 14.14
C ARG A 323 15.58 2.65 15.12
N ARG A 324 16.75 3.02 14.60
CA ARG A 324 17.82 3.75 15.32
C ARG A 324 18.34 4.82 14.37
N GLY A 325 17.71 5.99 14.39
CA GLY A 325 18.04 7.07 13.46
C GLY A 325 17.97 6.65 12.00
N LEU A 326 19.10 6.57 11.30
CA LEU A 326 19.19 6.16 9.91
C LEU A 326 19.12 4.65 9.68
N THR A 327 19.22 3.84 10.72
CA THR A 327 19.05 2.38 10.64
C THR A 327 17.58 2.02 10.84
N SER A 328 17.06 1.20 9.95
CA SER A 328 15.65 0.77 9.97
C SER A 328 15.55 -0.68 9.54
N ALA A 329 14.99 -1.54 10.38
CA ALA A 329 14.82 -2.96 10.12
C ALA A 329 13.38 -3.41 10.31
N THR A 330 12.98 -4.43 9.54
CA THR A 330 11.72 -5.14 9.72
C THR A 330 11.97 -6.63 9.77
N ILE A 331 11.47 -7.29 10.80
CA ILE A 331 11.44 -8.74 10.95
C ILE A 331 10.01 -9.18 10.65
N LEU A 332 9.81 -10.14 9.74
CA LEU A 332 8.49 -10.50 9.21
C LEU A 332 8.25 -12.00 9.28
N ALA A 333 7.12 -12.39 9.86
CA ALA A 333 6.56 -13.73 9.71
C ALA A 333 5.63 -13.80 8.49
N GLY A 334 5.30 -15.02 8.04
CA GLY A 334 4.34 -15.27 6.97
C GLY A 334 4.83 -14.96 5.56
N THR A 335 6.12 -14.66 5.38
CA THR A 335 6.73 -14.37 4.08
C THR A 335 8.14 -14.94 3.99
N GLY A 336 8.56 -15.33 2.78
CA GLY A 336 9.95 -15.76 2.55
C GLY A 336 10.97 -14.64 2.76
N ARG A 337 10.57 -13.40 2.63
CA ARG A 337 11.38 -12.19 2.94
C ARG A 337 11.23 -11.87 4.43
N PHE A 338 11.89 -12.62 5.29
CA PHE A 338 11.69 -12.54 6.74
C PHE A 338 12.47 -11.43 7.44
N PHE A 339 13.41 -10.77 6.78
CA PHE A 339 14.18 -9.68 7.36
C PHE A 339 14.57 -8.67 6.28
N THR A 340 14.36 -7.38 6.56
CA THR A 340 14.83 -6.24 5.75
C THR A 340 15.64 -5.29 6.61
N LEU A 341 16.60 -4.59 6.01
CA LEU A 341 17.48 -3.66 6.73
C LEU A 341 17.86 -2.48 5.84
N ARG A 342 17.84 -1.30 6.41
CA ARG A 342 18.31 -0.08 5.76
C ARG A 342 19.30 0.65 6.64
N ARG A 343 20.29 1.26 6.00
CA ARG A 343 21.16 2.26 6.60
C ARG A 343 21.21 3.47 5.66
N GLY A 344 20.39 4.46 5.97
CA GLY A 344 20.16 5.57 5.05
C GLY A 344 19.67 5.11 3.68
N ALA A 345 20.41 5.43 2.61
CA ALA A 345 20.10 5.05 1.24
C ALA A 345 20.46 3.60 0.89
N ALA A 346 21.37 2.96 1.63
CA ALA A 346 21.72 1.56 1.41
C ALA A 346 20.60 0.65 1.95
N VAL A 347 20.00 -0.14 1.07
CA VAL A 347 18.82 -0.96 1.38
C VAL A 347 19.07 -2.42 1.04
N MET A 348 19.04 -3.29 2.06
CA MET A 348 18.82 -4.72 1.92
C MET A 348 17.31 -4.95 1.85
N ALA A 349 16.82 -5.26 0.65
CA ALA A 349 15.39 -5.39 0.38
C ALA A 349 14.82 -6.71 0.91
N GLY A 350 15.66 -7.70 1.20
CA GLY A 350 15.22 -8.93 1.83
C GLY A 350 16.33 -9.92 2.11
N LEU A 351 16.21 -10.62 3.23
CA LEU A 351 16.94 -11.84 3.57
C LEU A 351 15.98 -13.01 3.45
N ARG A 352 16.36 -14.03 2.68
CA ARG A 352 15.59 -15.26 2.46
C ARG A 352 16.48 -16.50 2.63
N MET A 353 15.87 -17.64 2.93
CA MET A 353 16.55 -18.93 2.99
C MET A 353 15.66 -20.01 2.35
N ALA A 354 16.25 -20.90 1.58
CA ALA A 354 15.54 -22.03 1.00
C ALA A 354 16.43 -23.27 0.95
N GLY A 355 15.81 -24.45 1.00
CA GLY A 355 16.46 -25.74 0.80
C GLY A 355 15.86 -26.48 -0.39
N ALA A 356 16.66 -27.30 -1.07
CA ALA A 356 16.17 -28.17 -2.12
C ALA A 356 15.42 -29.38 -1.49
N PHE A 357 14.23 -29.13 -0.97
CA PHE A 357 13.44 -30.06 -0.20
C PHE A 357 12.06 -30.29 -0.80
N PHE A 358 11.88 -31.40 -1.52
CA PHE A 358 10.62 -31.85 -2.12
C PHE A 358 9.87 -30.76 -2.93
N GLY A 359 10.58 -29.78 -3.51
CA GLY A 359 10.01 -28.69 -4.29
C GLY A 359 9.20 -27.66 -3.48
N LYS A 360 9.36 -27.63 -2.15
CA LYS A 360 8.66 -26.70 -1.24
C LYS A 360 9.55 -26.15 -0.11
N GLY A 361 10.84 -26.05 -0.36
CA GLY A 361 11.83 -25.74 0.67
C GLY A 361 12.03 -24.23 0.94
N GLN A 362 11.19 -23.33 0.46
CA GLN A 362 11.27 -21.93 0.85
C GLN A 362 10.95 -21.78 2.35
N PHE A 363 11.84 -21.12 3.09
CA PHE A 363 11.56 -20.74 4.47
C PHE A 363 10.52 -19.61 4.49
N ILE A 364 9.34 -19.91 5.02
CA ILE A 364 8.25 -18.96 5.29
C ILE A 364 7.87 -19.18 6.74
N PRO A 365 8.36 -18.35 7.67
CA PRO A 365 8.15 -18.59 9.10
C PRO A 365 6.66 -18.50 9.49
N ASP A 366 6.21 -19.46 10.29
CA ASP A 366 4.82 -19.57 10.74
C ASP A 366 4.48 -18.54 11.83
N GLY A 367 5.50 -18.02 12.53
CA GLY A 367 5.32 -17.08 13.63
C GLY A 367 6.60 -16.33 13.97
N LEU A 368 6.46 -15.37 14.87
CA LEU A 368 7.51 -14.49 15.36
C LEU A 368 7.39 -14.39 16.88
N GLU A 369 8.45 -14.80 17.59
CA GLU A 369 8.43 -14.85 19.05
C GLU A 369 9.66 -14.18 19.66
N ARG A 370 9.46 -13.46 20.77
CA ARG A 370 10.58 -12.95 21.57
C ARG A 370 11.19 -14.12 22.38
N ARG A 371 12.50 -14.31 22.24
CA ARG A 371 13.27 -15.30 22.98
C ARG A 371 14.51 -14.65 23.64
N ALA A 372 15.13 -15.38 24.55
CA ALA A 372 16.43 -14.93 25.07
C ALA A 372 17.42 -14.78 23.89
N GLY A 373 17.94 -13.57 23.70
CA GLY A 373 18.89 -13.27 22.62
C GLY A 373 18.30 -12.70 21.32
N GLY A 374 16.98 -12.46 21.24
CA GLY A 374 16.42 -11.78 20.07
C GLY A 374 15.02 -12.25 19.67
N TRP A 375 14.65 -11.97 18.41
CA TRP A 375 13.41 -12.41 17.79
C TRP A 375 13.62 -13.68 16.99
N GLN A 376 12.82 -14.69 17.24
CA GLN A 376 12.91 -16.00 16.61
C GLN A 376 11.76 -16.23 15.64
N LEU A 377 12.13 -16.76 14.47
CA LEU A 377 11.25 -17.20 13.41
C LEU A 377 11.54 -18.69 13.16
N ALA A 378 10.51 -19.51 12.94
CA ALA A 378 10.66 -20.93 12.72
C ALA A 378 9.65 -21.48 11.73
N GLN A 379 10.01 -22.58 11.09
CA GLN A 379 9.13 -23.38 10.24
C GLN A 379 9.61 -24.83 10.24
N THR A 380 8.67 -25.76 10.26
CA THR A 380 8.94 -27.18 10.05
C THR A 380 8.25 -27.66 8.78
N LEU A 381 9.00 -28.28 7.89
CA LEU A 381 8.51 -28.91 6.67
C LEU A 381 8.63 -30.42 6.78
N GLU A 382 7.57 -31.12 6.37
CA GLU A 382 7.57 -32.56 6.25
C GLU A 382 7.16 -32.96 4.83
N ALA A 383 7.78 -34.01 4.30
CA ALA A 383 7.41 -34.57 3.03
C ALA A 383 7.75 -36.06 3.01
N GLY A 384 6.96 -36.82 2.26
CA GLY A 384 7.15 -38.28 2.09
C GLY A 384 6.60 -38.73 0.75
N TYR A 385 6.52 -40.03 0.58
CA TYR A 385 6.03 -40.68 -0.63
C TYR A 385 4.68 -41.34 -0.37
N TYR A 386 3.78 -41.23 -1.36
CA TYR A 386 2.41 -41.71 -1.24
C TYR A 386 2.31 -43.21 -1.52
N GLN A 387 1.74 -43.94 -0.57
CA GLN A 387 1.48 -45.38 -0.70
C GLN A 387 0.20 -45.65 -1.50
N PRO A 388 0.01 -46.87 -2.04
CA PRO A 388 -1.26 -47.30 -2.61
C PRO A 388 -2.41 -47.15 -1.60
N PHE A 389 -3.64 -46.99 -2.10
CA PHE A 389 -4.83 -47.13 -1.26
C PHE A 389 -5.02 -48.60 -0.82
N ASP A 390 -5.36 -48.77 0.44
CA ASP A 390 -5.79 -50.05 1.00
C ASP A 390 -7.09 -49.84 1.79
N PRO A 391 -8.26 -50.34 1.30
CA PRO A 391 -8.45 -51.11 0.06
C PRO A 391 -8.21 -50.30 -1.23
N PRO A 392 -7.91 -50.95 -2.35
CA PRO A 392 -7.62 -50.25 -3.61
C PRO A 392 -8.74 -49.32 -4.06
N ARG A 393 -8.37 -48.15 -4.52
CA ARG A 393 -9.28 -47.12 -5.08
C ARG A 393 -8.90 -46.84 -6.53
N ARG A 394 -9.87 -46.81 -7.43
CA ARG A 394 -9.62 -46.48 -8.84
C ARG A 394 -9.15 -45.03 -8.98
N ILE A 395 -8.00 -44.88 -9.66
CA ILE A 395 -7.42 -43.57 -9.97
C ILE A 395 -7.60 -43.26 -11.44
N THR A 396 -7.93 -42.04 -11.75
CA THR A 396 -8.12 -41.48 -13.10
C THR A 396 -7.30 -40.21 -13.21
N PRO A 397 -7.07 -39.68 -14.43
CA PRO A 397 -6.40 -38.38 -14.60
C PRO A 397 -7.06 -37.24 -13.82
N GLY A 398 -8.39 -37.32 -13.62
CA GLY A 398 -9.16 -36.27 -12.95
C GLY A 398 -9.13 -36.31 -11.42
N ASN A 399 -8.71 -37.43 -10.79
CA ASN A 399 -8.80 -37.57 -9.34
C ASN A 399 -7.45 -37.81 -8.62
N TRP A 400 -6.34 -37.93 -9.33
CA TRP A 400 -5.05 -38.14 -8.69
C TRP A 400 -4.70 -37.08 -7.65
N TYR A 401 -4.78 -35.82 -8.02
CA TYR A 401 -4.38 -34.73 -7.13
C TYR A 401 -5.38 -34.47 -6.00
N THR A 402 -6.67 -34.68 -6.24
CA THR A 402 -7.70 -34.50 -5.21
C THR A 402 -7.69 -35.61 -4.17
N THR A 403 -7.35 -36.82 -4.54
CA THR A 403 -7.28 -37.98 -3.62
C THR A 403 -5.91 -38.20 -3.00
N ARG A 404 -4.86 -37.62 -3.57
CA ARG A 404 -3.48 -37.75 -3.08
C ARG A 404 -3.30 -37.45 -1.59
N PRO A 405 -3.91 -36.37 -1.00
CA PRO A 405 -3.76 -36.08 0.42
C PRO A 405 -4.34 -37.15 1.35
N GLU A 406 -5.24 -37.98 0.87
CA GLU A 406 -5.87 -39.06 1.66
C GLU A 406 -4.98 -40.32 1.76
N ARG A 407 -3.88 -40.37 1.00
CA ARG A 407 -2.97 -41.51 1.00
C ARG A 407 -2.08 -41.50 2.23
N ARG A 408 -1.81 -42.71 2.76
CA ARG A 408 -0.73 -42.88 3.74
C ARG A 408 0.60 -42.52 3.09
N GLN A 409 1.46 -41.87 3.83
CA GLN A 409 2.83 -41.55 3.40
C GLN A 409 3.84 -42.46 4.12
N SER A 410 4.93 -42.73 3.45
CA SER A 410 6.12 -43.41 3.96
C SER A 410 7.38 -42.62 3.66
N GLU A 411 8.53 -43.03 4.17
CA GLU A 411 9.83 -42.38 4.00
C GLU A 411 9.74 -40.87 4.33
N ILE A 412 9.11 -40.54 5.45
CA ILE A 412 8.90 -39.15 5.87
C ILE A 412 10.25 -38.48 6.15
N CYS A 413 10.53 -37.45 5.39
CA CYS A 413 11.64 -36.53 5.61
C CYS A 413 11.18 -35.28 6.29
N ARG A 414 12.02 -34.67 7.11
CA ARG A 414 11.75 -33.45 7.85
C ARG A 414 12.86 -32.42 7.61
N LEU A 415 12.48 -31.17 7.47
CA LEU A 415 13.39 -30.03 7.41
C LEU A 415 12.89 -28.96 8.37
N GLU A 416 13.73 -28.57 9.31
CA GLU A 416 13.41 -27.57 10.33
C GLU A 416 14.27 -26.35 10.11
N TYR A 417 13.62 -25.20 9.92
CA TYR A 417 14.26 -23.89 9.82
C TYR A 417 14.09 -23.08 11.08
N ARG A 418 15.12 -22.33 11.41
CA ARG A 418 15.09 -21.29 12.44
C ARG A 418 15.95 -20.10 12.04
N ALA A 419 15.42 -18.90 12.23
CA ALA A 419 16.18 -17.66 12.16
C ALA A 419 16.02 -16.92 13.48
N THR A 420 17.14 -16.41 14.03
CA THR A 420 17.13 -15.58 15.24
C THR A 420 17.78 -14.25 14.91
N VAL A 421 17.02 -13.17 15.04
CA VAL A 421 17.48 -11.80 14.76
C VAL A 421 17.73 -11.10 16.08
N THR A 422 18.96 -10.66 16.29
CA THR A 422 19.42 -9.96 17.51
C THR A 422 19.95 -8.59 17.12
N GLU A 423 19.40 -7.54 17.72
CA GLU A 423 19.98 -6.20 17.61
C GLU A 423 21.28 -6.11 18.43
N THR A 424 22.28 -5.47 17.87
CA THR A 424 23.57 -5.21 18.51
C THR A 424 23.91 -3.72 18.42
N PRO A 425 24.88 -3.20 19.18
CA PRO A 425 25.27 -1.79 19.08
C PRO A 425 25.67 -1.34 17.67
N ASP A 426 26.21 -2.24 16.86
CA ASP A 426 26.72 -1.94 15.51
C ASP A 426 25.76 -2.35 14.38
N GLY A 427 24.63 -3.01 14.70
CA GLY A 427 23.68 -3.47 13.69
C GLY A 427 22.87 -4.70 14.13
N PHE A 428 22.93 -5.78 13.34
CA PHE A 428 22.13 -6.99 13.60
C PHE A 428 22.96 -8.26 13.39
N HIS A 429 22.75 -9.24 14.27
CA HIS A 429 23.18 -10.62 14.08
C HIS A 429 21.95 -11.46 13.69
N VAL A 430 22.07 -12.21 12.61
CA VAL A 430 21.02 -13.11 12.15
C VAL A 430 21.56 -14.52 12.09
N ARG A 431 21.21 -15.34 13.09
CA ARG A 431 21.59 -16.77 13.10
C ARG A 431 20.55 -17.57 12.31
N LEU A 432 21.03 -18.29 11.31
CA LEU A 432 20.23 -19.10 10.40
C LEU A 432 20.55 -20.58 10.62
N GLN A 433 19.53 -21.39 10.81
CA GLN A 433 19.67 -22.82 11.04
C GLN A 433 18.71 -23.61 10.13
N ALA A 434 19.22 -24.69 9.54
CA ALA A 434 18.42 -25.67 8.83
C ALA A 434 18.90 -27.09 9.25
N THR A 435 18.00 -27.89 9.82
CA THR A 435 18.30 -29.18 10.41
C THR A 435 17.27 -30.24 9.98
N GLY A 436 17.49 -31.51 10.36
CA GLY A 436 16.63 -32.65 10.02
C GLY A 436 17.27 -33.53 8.95
N THR A 437 16.68 -33.62 7.77
CA THR A 437 17.23 -34.42 6.65
C THR A 437 18.62 -33.90 6.29
N LYS A 438 19.62 -34.77 6.31
CA LYS A 438 21.03 -34.45 6.00
C LYS A 438 21.26 -34.29 4.52
N GLY A 439 22.21 -33.37 4.17
CA GLY A 439 22.67 -33.20 2.78
C GLY A 439 21.69 -32.43 1.89
N VAL A 440 20.69 -31.74 2.46
CA VAL A 440 19.83 -30.88 1.69
C VAL A 440 20.61 -29.61 1.31
N PRO A 441 20.74 -29.28 0.01
CA PRO A 441 21.34 -28.01 -0.40
C PRO A 441 20.53 -26.85 0.10
N VAL A 442 21.20 -25.88 0.75
CA VAL A 442 20.61 -24.64 1.31
C VAL A 442 21.20 -23.45 0.59
N ALA A 443 20.37 -22.49 0.23
CA ALA A 443 20.77 -21.19 -0.29
C ALA A 443 20.15 -20.08 0.54
N VAL A 444 20.98 -19.13 0.96
CA VAL A 444 20.58 -17.90 1.65
C VAL A 444 20.76 -16.73 0.69
N GLU A 445 19.71 -15.98 0.43
CA GLU A 445 19.71 -14.80 -0.45
C GLU A 445 19.72 -13.53 0.39
N ILE A 446 20.70 -12.68 0.15
CA ILE A 446 20.77 -11.30 0.64
C ILE A 446 20.52 -10.41 -0.56
N ASN A 447 19.30 -9.86 -0.68
CA ASN A 447 18.92 -9.05 -1.82
C ASN A 447 19.03 -7.57 -1.51
N PHE A 448 19.54 -6.79 -2.45
CA PHE A 448 19.68 -5.35 -2.33
C PHE A 448 18.85 -4.61 -3.36
N ARG A 449 18.44 -3.39 -3.03
CA ARG A 449 17.81 -2.47 -3.96
C ARG A 449 18.83 -2.06 -5.05
N GLU A 450 18.35 -1.82 -6.26
CA GLU A 450 19.22 -1.36 -7.36
C GLU A 450 19.81 0.03 -7.10
N GLY A 451 20.92 0.32 -7.77
CA GLY A 451 21.57 1.63 -7.79
C GLY A 451 22.88 1.72 -7.01
N GLY A 452 23.16 0.77 -6.11
CA GLY A 452 24.42 0.71 -5.37
C GLY A 452 25.43 -0.28 -5.94
N HIS A 453 26.56 -0.39 -5.29
CA HIS A 453 27.68 -1.26 -5.67
C HIS A 453 27.96 -2.31 -4.62
N LEU A 454 28.15 -3.57 -5.08
CA LEU A 454 28.61 -4.68 -4.27
C LEU A 454 30.14 -4.75 -4.32
N GLU A 455 30.76 -4.93 -3.16
CA GLU A 455 32.21 -5.13 -3.02
C GLU A 455 32.51 -6.44 -2.32
N ARG A 456 33.61 -7.10 -2.70
CA ARG A 456 34.11 -8.36 -2.12
C ARG A 456 33.11 -9.52 -2.23
N CYS A 457 32.34 -9.55 -3.31
CA CYS A 457 31.47 -10.65 -3.70
C CYS A 457 31.85 -11.13 -5.09
N GLU A 458 31.81 -12.43 -5.32
CA GLU A 458 32.15 -13.02 -6.61
C GLU A 458 30.91 -13.12 -7.50
N PRO A 459 30.92 -12.61 -8.75
CA PRO A 459 29.80 -12.79 -9.66
C PRO A 459 29.50 -14.28 -9.89
N HIS A 460 28.21 -14.65 -9.86
CA HIS A 460 27.81 -15.99 -10.22
C HIS A 460 28.02 -16.21 -11.72
N PRO A 461 28.65 -17.31 -12.17
CA PRO A 461 29.02 -17.47 -13.58
C PRO A 461 27.82 -17.61 -14.54
N GLU A 462 26.66 -18.06 -14.05
CA GLU A 462 25.51 -18.43 -14.89
C GLU A 462 24.25 -17.61 -14.60
N VAL A 463 24.14 -17.00 -13.43
CA VAL A 463 22.91 -16.30 -13.00
C VAL A 463 23.15 -14.78 -13.00
N PRO A 464 22.44 -14.02 -13.84
CA PRO A 464 22.59 -12.55 -13.88
C PRO A 464 22.18 -11.88 -12.57
N GLN A 465 22.81 -10.75 -12.23
CA GLN A 465 22.56 -10.00 -10.99
C GLN A 465 22.65 -10.88 -9.72
N CYS A 466 23.52 -11.84 -9.75
CA CYS A 466 23.75 -12.80 -8.67
C CYS A 466 25.24 -12.88 -8.34
N TRP A 467 25.55 -12.85 -7.06
CA TRP A 467 26.91 -12.97 -6.52
C TRP A 467 26.96 -14.03 -5.44
N LEU A 468 28.14 -14.56 -5.20
CA LEU A 468 28.45 -15.45 -4.09
C LEU A 468 29.35 -14.71 -3.09
N LEU A 469 29.07 -14.87 -1.81
CA LEU A 469 30.00 -14.50 -0.74
C LEU A 469 30.62 -15.77 -0.19
N THR A 470 31.84 -16.08 -0.65
CA THR A 470 32.53 -17.34 -0.36
C THR A 470 33.16 -17.34 1.03
N GLU A 471 33.73 -16.22 1.43
CA GLU A 471 34.37 -16.03 2.74
C GLU A 471 34.37 -14.53 3.13
N GLY A 472 34.73 -14.23 4.38
CA GLY A 472 34.88 -12.87 4.85
C GLY A 472 33.60 -12.04 4.78
N PHE A 473 33.74 -10.74 4.56
CA PHE A 473 32.63 -9.79 4.55
C PHE A 473 32.52 -9.07 3.21
N GLY A 474 31.31 -9.03 2.68
CA GLY A 474 30.94 -8.17 1.58
C GLY A 474 30.37 -6.84 2.08
N SER A 475 30.20 -5.89 1.17
CA SER A 475 29.48 -4.65 1.42
C SER A 475 28.64 -4.22 0.22
N TYR A 476 27.54 -3.52 0.53
CA TYR A 476 26.71 -2.83 -0.43
C TYR A 476 26.70 -1.35 -0.13
N ARG A 477 27.08 -0.53 -1.10
CA ARG A 477 27.25 0.92 -0.93
C ARG A 477 26.38 1.70 -1.89
N LEU A 478 25.68 2.72 -1.36
CA LEU A 478 24.94 3.70 -2.16
C LEU A 478 25.18 5.10 -1.60
N GLY A 479 25.85 5.95 -2.39
CA GLY A 479 26.30 7.26 -1.92
C GLY A 479 27.26 7.13 -0.72
N ASN A 480 26.96 7.81 0.35
CA ASN A 480 27.74 7.79 1.58
C ASN A 480 27.29 6.71 2.59
N HIS A 481 26.34 5.87 2.21
CA HIS A 481 25.78 4.83 3.08
C HIS A 481 26.26 3.45 2.66
N GLU A 482 26.58 2.63 3.64
CA GLU A 482 27.10 1.28 3.46
C GLU A 482 26.40 0.30 4.39
N LEU A 483 26.09 -0.88 3.85
CA LEU A 483 25.72 -2.07 4.60
C LEU A 483 26.81 -3.12 4.41
N ARG A 484 27.47 -3.50 5.50
CA ARG A 484 28.44 -4.60 5.55
C ARG A 484 27.75 -5.86 6.04
N PHE A 485 28.05 -6.99 5.42
CA PHE A 485 27.42 -8.26 5.73
C PHE A 485 28.40 -9.43 5.59
N GLY A 486 28.20 -10.46 6.38
CA GLY A 486 29.04 -11.66 6.41
C GLY A 486 29.09 -12.31 7.79
N PRO A 487 29.97 -13.31 8.01
CA PRO A 487 30.93 -13.85 7.05
C PRO A 487 30.26 -14.68 5.96
N GLY A 488 30.97 -14.82 4.84
CA GLY A 488 30.54 -15.65 3.71
C GLY A 488 30.68 -17.14 3.96
N ARG A 489 29.95 -17.92 3.15
CA ARG A 489 30.05 -19.39 3.06
C ARG A 489 29.52 -19.86 1.72
N SER A 490 30.28 -20.68 0.98
CA SER A 490 29.86 -21.21 -0.30
C SER A 490 30.37 -22.64 -0.50
N GLU A 491 29.50 -23.62 -0.29
CA GLU A 491 29.80 -25.03 -0.44
C GLU A 491 29.34 -25.59 -1.79
N HIS A 492 28.47 -24.87 -2.49
CA HIS A 492 27.98 -25.18 -3.83
C HIS A 492 27.54 -23.91 -4.55
N ARG A 493 27.21 -24.02 -5.86
CA ARG A 493 26.75 -22.89 -6.69
C ARG A 493 25.25 -22.95 -7.06
N TYR A 494 24.50 -23.88 -6.50
CA TYR A 494 23.07 -24.05 -6.74
C TYR A 494 22.27 -23.03 -5.91
N VAL A 495 22.15 -21.79 -6.40
CA VAL A 495 21.50 -20.67 -5.70
C VAL A 495 19.99 -20.67 -5.86
N GLN A 496 19.47 -21.06 -7.04
CA GLN A 496 18.05 -21.20 -7.30
C GLN A 496 17.60 -22.63 -7.00
N VAL A 497 17.68 -23.02 -5.71
CA VAL A 497 17.32 -24.37 -5.29
C VAL A 497 15.86 -24.68 -5.61
N ARG A 498 15.57 -25.91 -6.00
CA ARG A 498 14.20 -26.32 -6.36
C ARG A 498 13.27 -26.18 -5.17
N GLY A 499 12.21 -25.38 -5.33
CA GLY A 499 11.24 -25.06 -4.29
C GLY A 499 11.50 -23.70 -3.61
N ALA A 500 12.57 -23.00 -3.99
CA ALA A 500 12.73 -21.60 -3.66
C ALA A 500 11.82 -20.71 -4.50
N ASP A 501 11.35 -19.61 -3.93
CA ASP A 501 10.74 -18.53 -4.68
C ASP A 501 11.75 -17.96 -5.69
N PRO A 502 11.29 -17.40 -6.83
CA PRO A 502 12.17 -16.71 -7.78
C PRO A 502 13.05 -15.65 -7.09
N LYS A 503 14.29 -15.49 -7.58
CA LYS A 503 15.20 -14.45 -7.08
C LYS A 503 14.49 -13.09 -7.02
N LEU A 504 14.67 -12.36 -5.93
CA LEU A 504 14.14 -10.99 -5.81
C LEU A 504 14.72 -10.07 -6.89
N PRO A 505 13.98 -9.05 -7.34
CA PRO A 505 14.52 -8.02 -8.26
C PRO A 505 15.75 -7.32 -7.68
N GLY A 506 16.67 -6.91 -8.54
CA GLY A 506 17.92 -6.26 -8.14
C GLY A 506 19.04 -7.26 -7.80
N PRO A 507 20.19 -6.76 -7.34
CA PRO A 507 21.36 -7.57 -7.06
C PRO A 507 21.14 -8.42 -5.80
N SER A 508 21.48 -9.74 -5.92
CA SER A 508 21.42 -10.68 -4.80
C SER A 508 22.77 -11.33 -4.55
N VAL A 509 23.16 -11.40 -3.30
CA VAL A 509 24.34 -12.14 -2.84
C VAL A 509 23.86 -13.40 -2.13
N TYR A 510 24.46 -14.54 -2.49
CA TYR A 510 24.10 -15.82 -1.93
C TYR A 510 25.22 -16.42 -1.06
N LEU A 511 24.77 -17.04 0.04
CA LEU A 511 25.55 -18.03 0.77
C LEU A 511 24.92 -19.40 0.51
N THR A 512 25.76 -20.45 0.42
CA THR A 512 25.29 -21.80 0.13
C THR A 512 25.97 -22.81 1.04
N ALA A 513 25.22 -23.82 1.45
CA ALA A 513 25.71 -24.92 2.28
C ALA A 513 24.81 -26.16 2.17
N PHE A 514 25.08 -27.16 2.98
CA PHE A 514 24.24 -28.35 3.14
C PHE A 514 23.77 -28.49 4.59
N THR A 515 22.60 -29.11 4.80
CA THR A 515 22.15 -29.48 6.15
C THR A 515 23.02 -30.60 6.77
N PRO A 516 23.27 -30.56 8.09
CA PRO A 516 22.86 -29.51 9.05
C PRO A 516 23.61 -28.21 8.81
N PHE A 517 22.84 -27.12 8.75
CA PHE A 517 23.33 -25.76 8.52
C PHE A 517 23.12 -24.92 9.78
N ASP A 518 24.16 -24.25 10.22
CA ASP A 518 24.13 -23.26 11.29
C ASP A 518 25.14 -22.17 10.95
N HIS A 519 24.65 -20.96 10.78
CA HIS A 519 25.48 -19.83 10.36
C HIS A 519 24.93 -18.52 10.91
N THR A 520 25.80 -17.65 11.39
CA THR A 520 25.42 -16.32 11.87
C THR A 520 25.95 -15.26 10.92
N LEU A 521 25.02 -14.53 10.29
CA LEU A 521 25.33 -13.35 9.51
C LEU A 521 25.33 -12.12 10.41
N LEU A 522 26.34 -11.28 10.26
CA LEU A 522 26.46 -9.99 10.90
C LEU A 522 26.19 -8.90 9.86
N PHE A 523 25.31 -7.98 10.20
CA PHE A 523 24.98 -6.80 9.40
C PHE A 523 25.34 -5.53 10.18
N SER A 524 26.15 -4.64 9.59
CA SER A 524 26.57 -3.39 10.23
C SER A 524 26.60 -2.21 9.24
#